data_5de55d07f2a022d0cfadd0caa906af92
#
_entry.id   5de55d07f2a022d0cfadd0caa906af92
#
_cell.length_a   1.000
_cell.length_b   1.000
_cell.length_c   1.000
_cell.angle_alpha   90.00
_cell.angle_beta   90.00
_cell.angle_gamma   90.00
#
_symmetry.space_group_name_H-M   'P 1'
#
loop_
_entity.id
_entity.type
_entity.pdbx_description
1 polymer ?
#
loop_
_entity_poly.entity_id
_entity_poly.type
_entity_poly.pdbx_seq_one_letter_code
_entity_poly.pdbx_strand_id
1 'polypeptide(L)'
;MADRILTPPLPDYLGPHQPGITDPVWPAKAPTGFDQAKYGALYAGQLERQRHLHVITADVASRTREELAGLLWTLTGFARHQMAKVPPSDTQRPYDEPVVTRRVTVTVGFGATLFTTIAGDDRFNLAARRPASLKVMPQIDGDDGFRPRDHATDLVILVSSDDYYVNEYIFGRLYYGGVHPGIRVRSVERGYARPDSREPSGFEDGITNPRDASGPSSMHDFVYIRAEDGEPEWCIGGTYLAYRKIRRRMKHFFELPAQDQEAVFGVDKKTGVRLEPHQAHAHAAKINPRRPNHRDLFDMDDLERRFLRRPYFFDDGLDADGEELRGLHHLSFARNLGVQYEWPVLMWQTNPDFPVKGTGQDALYGPGGAANIGGGYYFMPAAANDADHLGTGLGLKREHGGIDDAVQV
;
A
#
# COMPACT_ATOMS: atom_id res chain seq x y z
N MET A 1 2.31 40.53 7.76
CA MET A 1 2.72 39.89 6.48
C MET A 1 2.13 38.50 6.52
N ALA A 2 1.09 38.24 5.74
CA ALA A 2 0.51 36.90 5.68
C ALA A 2 1.50 36.03 4.89
N ASP A 3 2.14 35.09 5.59
CA ASP A 3 2.89 34.04 4.92
C ASP A 3 1.92 33.31 4.00
N ARG A 4 2.20 33.39 2.70
CA ARG A 4 1.51 32.60 1.71
C ARG A 4 1.71 31.13 2.10
N ILE A 5 0.66 30.50 2.58
CA ILE A 5 0.56 29.06 2.69
C ILE A 5 0.81 28.55 1.27
N LEU A 6 2.02 28.04 1.02
CA LEU A 6 2.31 27.27 -0.15
C LEU A 6 1.57 25.95 0.03
N THR A 7 0.29 25.94 -0.32
CA THR A 7 -0.40 24.69 -0.61
C THR A 7 0.42 24.06 -1.75
N PRO A 8 1.05 22.90 -1.56
CA PRO A 8 1.61 22.18 -2.68
C PRO A 8 0.51 22.08 -3.74
N PRO A 9 0.82 22.18 -5.03
CA PRO A 9 -0.19 22.00 -6.06
C PRO A 9 -0.94 20.71 -5.72
N LEU A 10 -2.27 20.78 -5.75
CA LEU A 10 -3.11 19.58 -5.62
C LEU A 10 -2.51 18.56 -6.59
N PRO A 11 -2.30 17.30 -6.13
CA PRO A 11 -1.88 16.26 -7.04
C PRO A 11 -2.75 16.32 -8.28
N ASP A 12 -2.17 16.16 -9.46
CA ASP A 12 -2.94 16.14 -10.70
C ASP A 12 -3.82 14.90 -10.72
N TYR A 13 -5.03 15.03 -10.21
CA TYR A 13 -6.02 13.95 -10.14
C TYR A 13 -6.54 13.50 -11.51
N LEU A 14 -6.16 14.22 -12.55
CA LEU A 14 -6.40 13.89 -13.94
C LEU A 14 -5.24 13.09 -14.55
N GLY A 15 -4.22 12.80 -13.76
CA GLY A 15 -3.14 11.92 -14.16
C GLY A 15 -3.61 10.50 -14.50
N PRO A 16 -2.80 9.71 -15.23
CA PRO A 16 -3.17 8.35 -15.65
C PRO A 16 -3.32 7.36 -14.49
N HIS A 17 -2.85 7.70 -13.30
CA HIS A 17 -2.80 6.84 -12.13
C HIS A 17 -3.59 7.42 -10.96
N GLN A 18 -4.16 6.56 -10.12
CA GLN A 18 -4.79 7.02 -8.89
C GLN A 18 -3.76 7.64 -7.95
N PRO A 19 -4.08 8.78 -7.28
CA PRO A 19 -3.24 9.36 -6.25
C PRO A 19 -3.04 8.43 -5.07
N GLY A 20 -1.90 8.58 -4.36
CA GLY A 20 -1.61 7.80 -3.17
C GLY A 20 -0.84 6.50 -3.43
N ILE A 21 -0.44 6.24 -4.67
CA ILE A 21 0.38 5.08 -5.06
C ILE A 21 1.84 5.50 -5.18
N THR A 22 2.21 6.26 -6.20
CA THR A 22 3.58 6.73 -6.44
C THR A 22 3.83 8.17 -6.04
N ASP A 23 2.85 8.84 -5.50
CA ASP A 23 2.87 10.23 -5.04
C ASP A 23 2.40 10.33 -3.57
N PRO A 24 2.77 11.37 -2.84
CA PRO A 24 3.81 12.33 -3.19
C PRO A 24 5.20 11.71 -3.18
N VAL A 25 6.13 12.33 -3.92
CA VAL A 25 7.53 11.90 -4.03
C VAL A 25 8.41 12.83 -3.21
N TRP A 26 9.45 12.29 -2.58
CA TRP A 26 10.46 13.11 -1.92
C TRP A 26 11.05 14.11 -2.90
N PRO A 27 11.17 15.40 -2.53
CA PRO A 27 11.91 16.36 -3.34
C PRO A 27 13.36 15.89 -3.47
N ALA A 28 14.03 16.25 -4.54
CA ALA A 28 15.42 15.89 -4.82
C ALA A 28 16.42 16.36 -3.74
N LYS A 29 15.95 17.12 -2.75
CA LYS A 29 16.74 17.61 -1.62
C LYS A 29 16.19 16.99 -0.33
N ALA A 30 17.09 16.35 0.42
CA ALA A 30 16.78 15.84 1.74
C ALA A 30 16.36 16.95 2.72
N PRO A 31 15.58 16.63 3.78
CA PRO A 31 15.19 17.58 4.81
C PRO A 31 16.40 18.25 5.49
N THR A 32 16.18 19.44 6.02
CA THR A 32 17.20 20.20 6.76
C THR A 32 17.70 19.37 7.96
N GLY A 33 19.00 19.23 8.10
CA GLY A 33 19.64 18.43 9.16
C GLY A 33 20.00 17.00 8.76
N PHE A 34 19.68 16.61 7.54
CA PHE A 34 20.08 15.33 6.98
C PHE A 34 21.45 15.47 6.29
N ASP A 35 22.34 14.49 6.47
CA ASP A 35 23.64 14.46 5.77
C ASP A 35 23.41 14.15 4.28
N GLN A 36 23.17 15.22 3.53
CA GLN A 36 22.84 15.15 2.11
C GLN A 36 24.01 14.63 1.26
N ALA A 37 25.25 14.85 1.70
CA ALA A 37 26.43 14.36 0.98
C ALA A 37 26.52 12.83 1.06
N LYS A 38 26.11 12.27 2.21
CA LYS A 38 26.18 10.84 2.47
C LYS A 38 24.92 10.07 1.98
N TYR A 39 23.75 10.67 2.09
CA TYR A 39 22.48 9.97 1.89
C TYR A 39 21.59 10.56 0.81
N GLY A 40 21.92 11.73 0.26
CA GLY A 40 21.06 12.43 -0.72
C GLY A 40 20.69 11.60 -1.94
N ALA A 41 21.63 10.77 -2.43
CA ALA A 41 21.37 9.89 -3.55
C ALA A 41 20.44 8.71 -3.21
N LEU A 42 20.39 8.30 -1.93
CA LEU A 42 19.51 7.22 -1.45
C LEU A 42 18.04 7.66 -1.37
N TYR A 43 17.79 8.96 -1.15
CA TYR A 43 16.44 9.50 -0.95
C TYR A 43 15.86 10.22 -2.17
N ALA A 44 16.70 10.62 -3.12
CA ALA A 44 16.21 11.28 -4.34
C ALA A 44 15.21 10.39 -5.07
N GLY A 45 14.01 10.93 -5.34
CA GLY A 45 12.93 10.21 -6.03
C GLY A 45 12.22 9.14 -5.20
N GLN A 46 12.44 9.08 -3.89
CA GLN A 46 11.69 8.17 -3.03
C GLN A 46 10.30 8.70 -2.69
N LEU A 47 9.38 7.76 -2.45
CA LEU A 47 8.04 8.09 -2.00
C LEU A 47 8.08 8.80 -0.64
N GLU A 48 7.51 10.00 -0.60
CA GLU A 48 7.26 10.71 0.64
C GLU A 48 5.87 10.36 1.17
N ARG A 49 5.81 9.48 2.18
CA ARG A 49 4.54 9.03 2.76
C ARG A 49 3.83 10.17 3.49
N GLN A 50 2.49 10.24 3.36
CA GLN A 50 1.68 11.00 4.31
C GLN A 50 1.82 10.37 5.70
N ARG A 51 1.46 11.15 6.74
CA ARG A 51 1.67 10.73 8.14
C ARG A 51 0.67 9.69 8.61
N HIS A 52 -0.54 9.69 8.06
CA HIS A 52 -1.63 8.83 8.51
C HIS A 52 -2.24 8.07 7.34
N LEU A 53 -2.66 6.84 7.64
CA LEU A 53 -3.35 5.95 6.71
C LEU A 53 -4.57 5.36 7.39
N HIS A 54 -5.70 5.30 6.66
CA HIS A 54 -6.77 4.35 6.95
C HIS A 54 -6.86 3.35 5.80
N VAL A 55 -6.85 2.07 6.13
CA VAL A 55 -7.17 0.99 5.19
C VAL A 55 -8.59 0.53 5.53
N ILE A 56 -9.52 0.84 4.65
CA ILE A 56 -10.93 0.50 4.82
C ILE A 56 -11.24 -0.64 3.87
N THR A 57 -11.63 -1.79 4.39
CA THR A 57 -12.09 -2.92 3.57
C THR A 57 -13.60 -3.02 3.62
N ALA A 58 -14.23 -3.32 2.50
CA ALA A 58 -15.68 -3.37 2.41
C ALA A 58 -16.18 -4.39 1.38
N ASP A 59 -17.40 -4.89 1.59
CA ASP A 59 -18.17 -5.57 0.56
C ASP A 59 -19.16 -4.61 -0.06
N VAL A 60 -19.47 -4.80 -1.35
CA VAL A 60 -20.52 -4.04 -2.01
C VAL A 60 -21.89 -4.59 -1.61
N ALA A 61 -22.83 -3.68 -1.33
CA ALA A 61 -24.22 -4.03 -1.04
C ALA A 61 -25.08 -4.18 -2.32
N SER A 62 -24.55 -3.75 -3.46
CA SER A 62 -25.19 -3.81 -4.77
C SER A 62 -25.61 -5.24 -5.15
N ARG A 63 -26.77 -5.36 -5.79
CA ARG A 63 -27.32 -6.63 -6.26
C ARG A 63 -27.35 -6.73 -7.78
N THR A 64 -27.31 -5.58 -8.46
CA THR A 64 -27.30 -5.50 -9.92
C THR A 64 -26.06 -4.76 -10.44
N ARG A 65 -25.81 -4.85 -11.75
CA ARG A 65 -24.73 -4.12 -12.40
C ARG A 65 -24.94 -2.61 -12.35
N GLU A 66 -26.18 -2.17 -12.48
CA GLU A 66 -26.60 -0.77 -12.46
C GLU A 66 -26.35 -0.16 -11.06
N GLU A 67 -26.72 -0.89 -10.00
CA GLU A 67 -26.44 -0.47 -8.63
C GLU A 67 -24.92 -0.39 -8.37
N LEU A 68 -24.15 -1.38 -8.87
CA LEU A 68 -22.70 -1.36 -8.76
C LEU A 68 -22.08 -0.18 -9.53
N ALA A 69 -22.55 0.09 -10.76
CA ALA A 69 -22.12 1.25 -11.53
C ALA A 69 -22.41 2.57 -10.79
N GLY A 70 -23.60 2.69 -10.21
CA GLY A 70 -23.96 3.85 -9.38
C GLY A 70 -23.10 4.02 -8.15
N LEU A 71 -22.78 2.91 -7.45
CA LEU A 71 -21.87 2.92 -6.30
C LEU A 71 -20.46 3.39 -6.70
N LEU A 72 -19.87 2.81 -7.75
CA LEU A 72 -18.54 3.15 -8.21
C LEU A 72 -18.43 4.60 -8.72
N TRP A 73 -19.50 5.08 -9.35
CA TRP A 73 -19.65 6.49 -9.69
C TRP A 73 -19.60 7.38 -8.44
N THR A 74 -20.46 7.10 -7.46
CA THR A 74 -20.54 7.84 -6.20
C THR A 74 -19.19 7.81 -5.46
N LEU A 75 -18.55 6.64 -5.41
CA LEU A 75 -17.26 6.48 -4.76
C LEU A 75 -16.13 7.24 -5.48
N THR A 76 -16.16 7.30 -6.82
CA THR A 76 -15.22 8.08 -7.62
C THR A 76 -15.40 9.57 -7.35
N GLY A 77 -16.64 10.06 -7.40
CA GLY A 77 -16.98 11.45 -7.08
C GLY A 77 -16.60 11.83 -5.65
N PHE A 78 -16.89 10.93 -4.70
CA PHE A 78 -16.49 11.11 -3.30
C PHE A 78 -14.97 11.25 -3.16
N ALA A 79 -14.19 10.33 -3.74
CA ALA A 79 -12.74 10.37 -3.68
C ALA A 79 -12.19 11.70 -4.22
N ARG A 80 -12.62 12.11 -5.41
CA ARG A 80 -12.24 13.38 -6.04
C ARG A 80 -12.59 14.58 -5.16
N HIS A 81 -13.82 14.61 -4.64
CA HIS A 81 -14.28 15.69 -3.78
C HIS A 81 -13.43 15.84 -2.51
N GLN A 82 -13.13 14.72 -1.82
CA GLN A 82 -12.32 14.76 -0.61
C GLN A 82 -10.89 15.22 -0.89
N MET A 83 -10.33 14.85 -2.02
CA MET A 83 -8.99 15.28 -2.43
C MET A 83 -8.94 16.75 -2.87
N ALA A 84 -10.00 17.26 -3.53
CA ALA A 84 -10.08 18.64 -4.02
C ALA A 84 -10.38 19.65 -2.91
N LYS A 85 -11.08 19.24 -1.86
CA LYS A 85 -11.48 20.14 -0.75
C LYS A 85 -10.65 19.86 0.50
N VAL A 86 -10.05 20.91 1.02
CA VAL A 86 -9.56 20.91 2.39
C VAL A 86 -10.81 20.86 3.29
N PRO A 87 -10.98 19.87 4.17
CA PRO A 87 -12.12 19.82 5.07
C PRO A 87 -12.24 21.11 5.88
N PRO A 88 -13.48 21.59 6.18
CA PRO A 88 -13.72 22.86 6.86
C PRO A 88 -13.22 22.92 8.32
N SER A 89 -12.51 21.90 8.79
CA SER A 89 -11.92 21.85 10.14
C SER A 89 -11.02 23.06 10.48
N ASP A 90 -10.62 23.86 9.49
CA ASP A 90 -9.81 25.07 9.73
C ASP A 90 -10.57 26.16 10.50
N THR A 91 -11.88 26.19 10.39
CA THR A 91 -12.71 27.18 11.10
C THR A 91 -13.07 26.76 12.52
N GLN A 92 -12.79 25.52 12.90
CA GLN A 92 -13.15 24.97 14.23
C GLN A 92 -11.93 24.60 15.08
N ARG A 93 -10.70 24.85 14.61
CA ARG A 93 -9.51 24.63 15.44
C ARG A 93 -9.44 25.70 16.52
N PRO A 94 -9.38 25.31 17.80
CA PRO A 94 -9.29 26.28 18.91
C PRO A 94 -7.89 26.90 19.07
N TYR A 95 -6.92 26.56 18.19
CA TYR A 95 -5.54 27.00 18.30
C TYR A 95 -4.99 27.41 16.92
N ASP A 96 -4.24 28.51 16.89
CA ASP A 96 -3.46 28.98 15.73
C ASP A 96 -2.24 28.07 15.47
N GLU A 97 -2.48 26.79 15.20
CA GLU A 97 -1.42 25.91 14.77
C GLU A 97 -1.05 26.19 13.31
N PRO A 98 0.25 26.13 12.96
CA PRO A 98 0.67 26.28 11.59
C PRO A 98 -0.06 25.26 10.72
N VAL A 99 -0.60 25.73 9.60
CA VAL A 99 -1.33 24.85 8.65
C VAL A 99 -0.38 23.77 8.15
N VAL A 100 -0.57 22.57 8.66
CA VAL A 100 0.14 21.40 8.18
C VAL A 100 -0.41 21.08 6.79
N THR A 101 0.47 20.87 5.82
CA THR A 101 0.07 20.37 4.49
C THR A 101 -0.71 19.08 4.69
N ARG A 102 -1.94 18.99 4.19
CA ARG A 102 -2.80 17.83 4.47
C ARG A 102 -2.63 16.69 3.48
N ARG A 103 -2.12 16.97 2.29
CA ARG A 103 -1.81 15.99 1.22
C ARG A 103 -2.77 14.80 1.18
N VAL A 104 -4.06 15.08 1.06
CA VAL A 104 -5.10 14.03 1.08
C VAL A 104 -5.05 13.22 -0.19
N THR A 105 -5.04 11.89 -0.06
CA THR A 105 -5.27 10.95 -1.15
C THR A 105 -6.31 9.92 -0.76
N VAL A 106 -7.20 9.61 -1.69
CA VAL A 106 -8.20 8.54 -1.58
C VAL A 106 -8.02 7.62 -2.78
N THR A 107 -7.59 6.40 -2.52
CA THR A 107 -7.27 5.40 -3.55
C THR A 107 -8.20 4.20 -3.38
N VAL A 108 -8.79 3.71 -4.46
CA VAL A 108 -9.78 2.63 -4.41
C VAL A 108 -9.28 1.42 -5.19
N GLY A 109 -9.41 0.24 -4.59
CA GLY A 109 -9.04 -1.03 -5.22
C GLY A 109 -10.15 -2.07 -5.17
N PHE A 110 -10.13 -2.98 -6.14
CA PHE A 110 -11.06 -4.08 -6.31
C PHE A 110 -10.44 -5.38 -5.84
N GLY A 111 -11.11 -6.08 -4.92
CA GLY A 111 -10.72 -7.41 -4.49
C GLY A 111 -11.24 -8.50 -5.45
N ALA A 112 -10.67 -9.69 -5.33
CA ALA A 112 -11.05 -10.82 -6.18
C ALA A 112 -12.54 -11.20 -6.02
N THR A 113 -13.13 -10.98 -4.84
CA THR A 113 -14.53 -11.32 -4.53
C THR A 113 -15.55 -10.44 -5.27
N LEU A 114 -15.15 -9.26 -5.75
CA LEU A 114 -15.98 -8.43 -6.61
C LEU A 114 -16.28 -9.14 -7.95
N PHE A 115 -15.32 -9.90 -8.47
CA PHE A 115 -15.42 -10.63 -9.75
C PHE A 115 -16.06 -12.00 -9.58
N THR A 116 -15.66 -12.71 -8.53
CA THR A 116 -16.17 -14.04 -8.21
C THR A 116 -16.15 -14.24 -6.72
N THR A 117 -17.29 -14.51 -6.11
CA THR A 117 -17.36 -14.74 -4.65
C THR A 117 -16.51 -15.95 -4.23
N ILE A 118 -16.27 -16.09 -2.92
CA ILE A 118 -15.59 -17.28 -2.38
C ILE A 118 -16.33 -18.58 -2.71
N ALA A 119 -17.67 -18.51 -2.89
CA ALA A 119 -18.50 -19.65 -3.28
C ALA A 119 -18.46 -19.93 -4.80
N GLY A 120 -17.87 -19.04 -5.60
CA GLY A 120 -17.77 -19.18 -7.05
C GLY A 120 -18.83 -18.42 -7.85
N ASP A 121 -19.69 -17.62 -7.20
CA ASP A 121 -20.76 -16.90 -7.88
C ASP A 121 -20.21 -15.63 -8.56
N ASP A 122 -20.60 -15.40 -9.80
CA ASP A 122 -20.37 -14.16 -10.53
C ASP A 122 -21.60 -13.24 -10.43
N ARG A 123 -21.67 -12.48 -9.32
CA ARG A 123 -22.82 -11.62 -8.99
C ARG A 123 -23.14 -10.55 -10.04
N PHE A 124 -22.12 -10.12 -10.78
CA PHE A 124 -22.20 -8.95 -11.66
C PHE A 124 -21.78 -9.27 -13.09
N ASN A 125 -21.64 -10.54 -13.44
CA ASN A 125 -21.11 -10.98 -14.75
C ASN A 125 -19.76 -10.29 -15.06
N LEU A 126 -18.85 -10.32 -14.08
CA LEU A 126 -17.52 -9.71 -14.14
C LEU A 126 -16.38 -10.74 -14.13
N ALA A 127 -16.65 -12.03 -13.96
CA ALA A 127 -15.61 -13.07 -13.86
C ALA A 127 -14.62 -13.02 -15.05
N ALA A 128 -15.13 -12.82 -16.26
CA ALA A 128 -14.31 -12.71 -17.48
C ALA A 128 -13.49 -11.40 -17.55
N ARG A 129 -13.79 -10.43 -16.70
CA ARG A 129 -13.08 -9.15 -16.61
C ARG A 129 -12.05 -9.10 -15.51
N ARG A 130 -11.94 -10.16 -14.70
CA ARG A 130 -10.99 -10.18 -13.58
C ARG A 130 -9.56 -9.98 -14.07
N PRO A 131 -8.77 -9.09 -13.45
CA PRO A 131 -7.33 -8.97 -13.72
C PRO A 131 -6.62 -10.32 -13.55
N ALA A 132 -5.69 -10.65 -14.45
CA ALA A 132 -5.12 -11.99 -14.55
C ALA A 132 -4.40 -12.45 -13.28
N SER A 133 -3.64 -11.55 -12.64
CA SER A 133 -2.92 -11.87 -11.40
C SER A 133 -3.79 -11.75 -10.13
N LEU A 134 -5.03 -11.22 -10.23
CA LEU A 134 -5.87 -10.97 -9.06
C LEU A 134 -6.51 -12.27 -8.54
N LYS A 135 -6.25 -12.57 -7.28
CA LYS A 135 -6.86 -13.69 -6.54
C LYS A 135 -7.01 -13.34 -5.06
N VAL A 136 -7.71 -14.17 -4.32
CA VAL A 136 -7.69 -14.10 -2.86
C VAL A 136 -6.27 -14.36 -2.38
N MET A 137 -5.74 -13.51 -1.50
CA MET A 137 -4.38 -13.67 -0.97
C MET A 137 -4.25 -15.02 -0.26
N PRO A 138 -3.30 -15.88 -0.64
CA PRO A 138 -3.12 -17.17 0.00
C PRO A 138 -2.53 -17.02 1.41
N GLN A 139 -2.79 -18.00 2.26
CA GLN A 139 -2.01 -18.17 3.48
C GLN A 139 -0.59 -18.60 3.11
N ILE A 140 0.40 -18.05 3.81
CA ILE A 140 1.82 -18.32 3.61
C ILE A 140 2.39 -18.91 4.89
N ASP A 141 3.38 -19.76 4.81
CA ASP A 141 4.06 -20.33 5.98
C ASP A 141 4.60 -19.20 6.89
N GLY A 142 4.30 -19.28 8.17
CA GLY A 142 4.63 -18.25 9.15
C GLY A 142 3.54 -17.20 9.37
N ASP A 143 2.41 -17.28 8.66
CA ASP A 143 1.25 -16.45 8.95
C ASP A 143 0.59 -16.93 10.26
N ASP A 144 0.33 -15.98 11.19
CA ASP A 144 -0.21 -16.28 12.50
C ASP A 144 -1.71 -15.92 12.56
N GLY A 145 -2.55 -16.93 12.48
CA GLY A 145 -4.00 -16.76 12.54
C GLY A 145 -4.65 -16.14 11.32
N PHE A 146 -3.88 -15.80 10.29
CA PHE A 146 -4.43 -15.29 9.02
C PHE A 146 -5.26 -16.35 8.31
N ARG A 147 -6.52 -16.01 8.04
CA ARG A 147 -7.45 -16.85 7.29
C ARG A 147 -7.91 -16.12 6.04
N PRO A 148 -7.44 -16.50 4.84
CA PRO A 148 -7.72 -15.79 3.60
C PRO A 148 -9.20 -15.42 3.38
N ARG A 149 -10.11 -16.34 3.71
CA ARG A 149 -11.55 -16.13 3.50
C ARG A 149 -12.15 -15.04 4.39
N ASP A 150 -11.62 -14.86 5.60
CA ASP A 150 -12.13 -13.88 6.57
C ASP A 150 -11.75 -12.45 6.18
N HIS A 151 -10.68 -12.31 5.39
CA HIS A 151 -10.13 -11.04 4.94
C HIS A 151 -10.42 -10.71 3.47
N ALA A 152 -11.00 -11.65 2.71
CA ALA A 152 -11.39 -11.39 1.32
C ALA A 152 -12.59 -10.45 1.28
N THR A 153 -12.44 -9.31 0.61
CA THR A 153 -13.47 -8.26 0.47
C THR A 153 -13.53 -7.77 -0.97
N ASP A 154 -14.65 -7.14 -1.33
CA ASP A 154 -14.87 -6.65 -2.69
C ASP A 154 -14.07 -5.39 -2.99
N LEU A 155 -13.86 -4.55 -1.97
CA LEU A 155 -13.21 -3.25 -2.09
C LEU A 155 -12.17 -3.04 -0.99
N VAL A 156 -11.13 -2.28 -1.34
CA VAL A 156 -10.27 -1.57 -0.40
C VAL A 156 -10.29 -0.08 -0.74
N ILE A 157 -10.34 0.76 0.29
CA ILE A 157 -10.25 2.21 0.17
C ILE A 157 -9.11 2.66 1.08
N LEU A 158 -8.08 3.24 0.48
CA LEU A 158 -6.95 3.82 1.21
C LEU A 158 -7.19 5.32 1.33
N VAL A 159 -7.24 5.82 2.57
CA VAL A 159 -7.29 7.25 2.87
C VAL A 159 -5.99 7.63 3.53
N SER A 160 -5.21 8.50 2.92
CA SER A 160 -3.95 8.97 3.50
C SER A 160 -3.91 10.49 3.55
N SER A 161 -3.42 11.04 4.65
CA SER A 161 -3.17 12.47 4.82
C SER A 161 -2.08 12.74 5.87
N ASP A 162 -1.69 13.99 6.02
CA ASP A 162 -0.79 14.42 7.10
C ASP A 162 -1.52 14.74 8.41
N ASP A 163 -2.84 14.65 8.42
CA ASP A 163 -3.68 14.97 9.58
C ASP A 163 -4.63 13.81 9.90
N TYR A 164 -4.48 13.23 11.09
CA TYR A 164 -5.31 12.12 11.55
C TYR A 164 -6.81 12.44 11.52
N TYR A 165 -7.20 13.65 11.93
CA TYR A 165 -8.61 14.06 11.97
C TYR A 165 -9.22 14.22 10.58
N VAL A 166 -8.41 14.54 9.58
CA VAL A 166 -8.85 14.55 8.18
C VAL A 166 -9.21 13.14 7.72
N ASN A 167 -8.39 12.14 8.06
CA ASN A 167 -8.71 10.75 7.74
C ASN A 167 -10.00 10.29 8.45
N GLU A 168 -10.17 10.62 9.74
CA GLU A 168 -11.41 10.30 10.48
C GLU A 168 -12.63 11.02 9.89
N TYR A 169 -12.48 12.29 9.49
CA TYR A 169 -13.55 13.03 8.84
C TYR A 169 -13.96 12.35 7.51
N ILE A 170 -12.98 11.99 6.67
CA ILE A 170 -13.24 11.32 5.39
C ILE A 170 -13.90 9.96 5.63
N PHE A 171 -13.40 9.19 6.61
CA PHE A 171 -14.03 7.92 6.99
C PHE A 171 -15.48 8.12 7.46
N GLY A 172 -15.73 9.12 8.30
CA GLY A 172 -17.08 9.44 8.78
C GLY A 172 -18.01 9.80 7.61
N ARG A 173 -17.54 10.59 6.64
CA ARG A 173 -18.31 10.92 5.44
C ARG A 173 -18.58 9.69 4.55
N LEU A 174 -17.62 8.78 4.44
CA LEU A 174 -17.79 7.52 3.74
C LEU A 174 -18.82 6.62 4.45
N TYR A 175 -18.71 6.51 5.77
CA TYR A 175 -19.48 5.56 6.59
C TYR A 175 -20.89 6.06 6.90
N TYR A 176 -21.06 7.34 7.22
CA TYR A 176 -22.36 7.94 7.59
C TYR A 176 -23.00 8.74 6.45
N GLY A 177 -22.27 9.03 5.38
CA GLY A 177 -22.71 9.82 4.24
C GLY A 177 -23.34 9.00 3.11
N GLY A 178 -23.41 9.61 1.92
CA GLY A 178 -24.11 9.05 0.77
C GLY A 178 -23.50 7.77 0.17
N VAL A 179 -22.27 7.42 0.52
CA VAL A 179 -21.65 6.15 0.05
C VAL A 179 -22.09 4.97 0.92
N HIS A 180 -22.42 5.21 2.18
CA HIS A 180 -22.74 4.19 3.18
C HIS A 180 -23.75 3.12 2.73
N PRO A 181 -24.90 3.43 2.12
CA PRO A 181 -25.84 2.38 1.78
C PRO A 181 -25.35 1.42 0.68
N GLY A 182 -24.34 1.83 -0.09
CA GLY A 182 -23.76 1.02 -1.18
C GLY A 182 -22.64 0.09 -0.75
N ILE A 183 -22.09 0.26 0.47
CA ILE A 183 -20.99 -0.55 0.99
C ILE A 183 -21.29 -1.09 2.39
N ARG A 184 -20.74 -2.26 2.69
CA ARG A 184 -20.68 -2.81 4.05
C ARG A 184 -19.23 -2.84 4.49
N VAL A 185 -18.82 -1.92 5.34
CA VAL A 185 -17.47 -1.88 5.90
C VAL A 185 -17.20 -3.15 6.72
N ARG A 186 -16.06 -3.79 6.46
CA ARG A 186 -15.61 -5.01 7.13
C ARG A 186 -14.52 -4.71 8.17
N SER A 187 -13.58 -3.84 7.82
CA SER A 187 -12.57 -3.37 8.76
C SER A 187 -12.13 -1.94 8.45
N VAL A 188 -11.63 -1.27 9.47
CA VAL A 188 -10.94 0.02 9.37
C VAL A 188 -9.66 -0.10 10.15
N GLU A 189 -8.56 -0.18 9.42
CA GLU A 189 -7.22 -0.25 9.99
C GLU A 189 -6.57 1.12 9.96
N ARG A 190 -5.99 1.53 11.07
CA ARG A 190 -5.38 2.85 11.24
C ARG A 190 -3.88 2.74 11.34
N GLY A 191 -3.18 3.50 10.51
CA GLY A 191 -1.72 3.50 10.47
C GLY A 191 -1.14 4.90 10.57
N TYR A 192 0.10 4.97 11.02
CA TYR A 192 0.87 6.21 11.05
C TYR A 192 2.29 5.97 10.52
N ALA A 193 2.90 7.02 9.99
CA ALA A 193 4.29 7.02 9.55
C ALA A 193 5.13 7.95 10.43
N ARG A 194 6.33 7.50 10.77
CA ARG A 194 7.28 8.35 11.48
C ARG A 194 7.91 9.36 10.53
N PRO A 195 8.16 10.61 10.97
CA PRO A 195 8.81 11.62 10.13
C PRO A 195 10.24 11.24 9.69
N ASP A 196 10.90 10.36 10.44
CA ASP A 196 12.27 9.91 10.17
C ASP A 196 12.33 8.66 9.27
N SER A 197 11.22 8.26 8.67
CA SER A 197 11.09 7.07 7.79
C SER A 197 11.53 5.75 8.41
N ARG A 198 11.68 5.70 9.75
CA ARG A 198 12.05 4.47 10.44
C ARG A 198 10.84 3.64 10.83
N GLU A 199 10.98 2.32 10.69
CA GLU A 199 9.98 1.37 11.15
C GLU A 199 10.03 1.21 12.70
N PRO A 200 9.07 0.52 13.38
CA PRO A 200 8.98 0.50 14.84
C PRO A 200 10.23 0.01 15.56
N SER A 201 11.00 -0.91 14.97
CA SER A 201 12.25 -1.38 15.56
C SER A 201 13.43 -0.41 15.41
N GLY A 202 13.19 0.72 14.75
CA GLY A 202 14.15 1.81 14.58
C GLY A 202 15.05 1.69 13.35
N PHE A 203 14.83 0.68 12.50
CA PHE A 203 15.52 0.55 11.23
C PHE A 203 14.89 1.44 10.18
N GLU A 204 15.69 1.93 9.25
CA GLU A 204 15.22 2.73 8.15
C GLU A 204 14.49 1.87 7.12
N ASP A 205 13.31 2.30 6.69
CA ASP A 205 12.50 1.60 5.69
C ASP A 205 12.43 2.37 4.38
N GLY A 206 12.23 1.65 3.28
CA GLY A 206 12.09 2.24 1.95
C GLY A 206 13.40 2.48 1.20
N ILE A 207 14.57 2.22 1.79
CA ILE A 207 15.89 2.47 1.16
C ILE A 207 16.01 1.81 -0.21
N THR A 208 15.39 0.63 -0.38
CA THR A 208 15.49 -0.17 -1.62
C THR A 208 14.26 -0.04 -2.51
N ASN A 209 13.35 0.88 -2.23
CA ASN A 209 12.22 1.15 -3.12
C ASN A 209 12.71 1.55 -4.52
N PRO A 210 11.97 1.19 -5.58
CA PRO A 210 12.14 1.81 -6.88
C PRO A 210 12.04 3.33 -6.74
N ARG A 211 12.82 4.07 -7.52
CA ARG A 211 12.88 5.52 -7.45
C ARG A 211 12.30 6.13 -8.72
N ASP A 212 11.73 7.31 -8.59
CA ASP A 212 11.29 8.12 -9.73
C ASP A 212 12.51 8.83 -10.34
N ALA A 213 13.39 8.05 -10.93
CA ALA A 213 14.55 8.55 -11.68
C ALA A 213 14.48 8.01 -13.11
N SER A 214 14.92 8.81 -14.07
CA SER A 214 15.06 8.38 -15.45
C SER A 214 15.97 7.15 -15.53
N GLY A 215 15.50 6.07 -16.15
CA GLY A 215 16.26 4.85 -16.38
C GLY A 215 15.56 3.59 -15.86
N PRO A 216 16.21 2.43 -15.87
CA PRO A 216 15.63 1.12 -15.53
C PRO A 216 15.25 0.98 -14.04
N SER A 217 15.41 2.02 -13.26
CA SER A 217 15.00 2.11 -11.85
C SER A 217 13.76 2.97 -11.63
N SER A 218 13.06 3.40 -12.67
CA SER A 218 11.84 4.20 -12.56
C SER A 218 10.80 3.48 -11.69
N MET A 219 10.24 4.20 -10.73
CA MET A 219 9.18 3.71 -9.86
C MET A 219 7.98 3.19 -10.69
N HIS A 220 7.60 3.92 -11.73
CA HIS A 220 6.47 3.60 -12.59
C HIS A 220 6.67 2.27 -13.34
N ASP A 221 7.89 1.93 -13.76
CA ASP A 221 8.18 0.68 -14.45
C ASP A 221 7.92 -0.58 -13.61
N PHE A 222 7.98 -0.45 -12.31
CA PHE A 222 7.72 -1.58 -11.38
C PHE A 222 6.28 -1.61 -10.87
N VAL A 223 5.59 -0.49 -10.92
CA VAL A 223 4.28 -0.33 -10.26
C VAL A 223 3.13 -0.50 -11.22
N TYR A 224 3.17 0.14 -12.40
CA TYR A 224 2.01 0.23 -13.27
C TYR A 224 2.03 -0.80 -14.39
N ILE A 225 0.87 -1.41 -14.62
CA ILE A 225 0.63 -2.40 -15.66
C ILE A 225 0.77 -1.73 -17.03
N ARG A 226 1.49 -2.40 -17.93
CA ARG A 226 1.75 -1.99 -19.30
C ARG A 226 1.05 -2.93 -20.29
N ALA A 227 0.96 -2.51 -21.54
CA ALA A 227 0.30 -3.29 -22.59
C ALA A 227 0.91 -4.69 -22.80
N GLU A 228 2.24 -4.81 -22.59
CA GLU A 228 2.98 -6.05 -22.74
C GLU A 228 2.87 -7.03 -21.55
N ASP A 229 2.26 -6.64 -20.44
CA ASP A 229 2.19 -7.47 -19.21
C ASP A 229 1.13 -8.60 -19.31
N GLY A 230 0.35 -8.67 -20.40
CA GLY A 230 -0.64 -9.73 -20.64
C GLY A 230 -1.92 -9.62 -19.80
N GLU A 231 -2.16 -8.50 -19.19
CA GLU A 231 -3.38 -8.19 -18.46
C GLU A 231 -4.50 -7.71 -19.43
N PRO A 232 -5.79 -7.81 -19.04
CA PRO A 232 -6.86 -7.18 -19.81
C PRO A 232 -6.59 -5.70 -20.08
N GLU A 233 -6.95 -5.20 -21.26
CA GLU A 233 -6.68 -3.82 -21.70
C GLU A 233 -7.10 -2.76 -20.67
N TRP A 234 -8.23 -2.95 -20.01
CA TRP A 234 -8.75 -2.03 -19.00
C TRP A 234 -7.88 -1.95 -17.73
N CYS A 235 -6.94 -2.89 -17.55
CA CYS A 235 -6.01 -2.91 -16.42
C CYS A 235 -4.76 -2.05 -16.68
N ILE A 236 -4.50 -1.64 -17.92
CA ILE A 236 -3.32 -0.85 -18.28
C ILE A 236 -3.33 0.49 -17.49
N GLY A 237 -2.19 0.84 -16.90
CA GLY A 237 -2.06 2.01 -16.03
C GLY A 237 -2.56 1.80 -14.60
N GLY A 238 -3.21 0.66 -14.31
CA GLY A 238 -3.50 0.23 -12.96
C GLY A 238 -2.31 -0.47 -12.29
N THR A 239 -2.50 -0.91 -11.06
CA THR A 239 -1.50 -1.64 -10.28
C THR A 239 -2.15 -2.64 -9.34
N TYR A 240 -1.40 -3.63 -8.91
CA TYR A 240 -1.83 -4.50 -7.81
C TYR A 240 -1.34 -3.99 -6.47
N LEU A 241 -2.17 -4.13 -5.45
CA LEU A 241 -1.82 -3.94 -4.06
C LEU A 241 -1.79 -5.31 -3.37
N ALA A 242 -0.64 -5.67 -2.81
CA ALA A 242 -0.55 -6.69 -1.78
C ALA A 242 -0.51 -5.98 -0.43
N TYR A 243 -1.62 -6.03 0.29
CA TYR A 243 -1.74 -5.47 1.64
C TYR A 243 -1.62 -6.59 2.66
N ARG A 244 -0.69 -6.46 3.63
CA ARG A 244 -0.56 -7.34 4.79
C ARG A 244 -0.55 -6.52 6.08
N LYS A 245 -1.31 -6.95 7.09
CA LYS A 245 -1.20 -6.48 8.46
C LYS A 245 -0.21 -7.39 9.17
N ILE A 246 1.02 -6.93 9.35
CA ILE A 246 2.12 -7.74 9.89
C ILE A 246 2.32 -7.37 11.36
N ARG A 247 1.95 -8.29 12.26
CA ARG A 247 2.27 -8.16 13.68
C ARG A 247 3.77 -8.32 13.90
N ARG A 248 4.33 -7.53 14.81
CA ARG A 248 5.72 -7.57 15.22
C ARG A 248 5.80 -7.76 16.75
N ARG A 249 6.51 -8.78 17.19
CA ARG A 249 6.77 -9.03 18.61
C ARG A 249 7.92 -8.13 19.09
N MET A 250 7.62 -6.84 19.32
CA MET A 250 8.62 -5.81 19.58
C MET A 250 9.37 -6.01 20.88
N LYS A 251 8.69 -6.44 21.95
CA LYS A 251 9.32 -6.70 23.25
C LYS A 251 10.50 -7.67 23.10
N HIS A 252 10.24 -8.84 22.51
CA HIS A 252 11.28 -9.85 22.30
C HIS A 252 12.42 -9.34 21.41
N PHE A 253 12.09 -8.57 20.36
CA PHE A 253 13.11 -7.99 19.49
C PHE A 253 14.02 -6.99 20.23
N PHE A 254 13.46 -6.15 21.10
CA PHE A 254 14.24 -5.16 21.88
C PHE A 254 15.02 -5.77 23.05
N GLU A 255 14.73 -7.01 23.46
CA GLU A 255 15.56 -7.77 24.40
C GLU A 255 16.89 -8.21 23.78
N LEU A 256 16.97 -8.26 22.44
CA LEU A 256 18.21 -8.58 21.73
C LEU A 256 19.21 -7.43 21.86
N PRO A 257 20.52 -7.72 22.02
CA PRO A 257 21.58 -6.72 21.86
C PRO A 257 21.50 -6.02 20.50
N ALA A 258 21.94 -4.76 20.42
CA ALA A 258 21.86 -3.97 19.18
C ALA A 258 22.52 -4.68 17.98
N GLN A 259 23.65 -5.33 18.19
CA GLN A 259 24.33 -6.11 17.15
C GLN A 259 23.48 -7.28 16.63
N ASP A 260 22.75 -7.94 17.51
CA ASP A 260 21.88 -9.06 17.10
C ASP A 260 20.62 -8.54 16.36
N GLN A 261 20.09 -7.38 16.77
CA GLN A 261 19.03 -6.70 16.02
C GLN A 261 19.50 -6.35 14.60
N GLU A 262 20.72 -5.85 14.45
CA GLU A 262 21.31 -5.56 13.14
C GLU A 262 21.56 -6.83 12.33
N ALA A 263 21.99 -7.92 12.97
CA ALA A 263 22.16 -9.22 12.30
C ALA A 263 20.84 -9.79 11.75
N VAL A 264 19.71 -9.60 12.47
CA VAL A 264 18.37 -10.00 11.98
C VAL A 264 18.01 -9.24 10.70
N PHE A 265 18.26 -7.93 10.64
CA PHE A 265 17.97 -7.15 9.44
C PHE A 265 19.03 -7.26 8.35
N GLY A 266 20.28 -7.50 8.72
CA GLY A 266 21.43 -7.50 7.81
C GLY A 266 21.88 -6.10 7.40
N VAL A 267 21.51 -5.07 8.17
CA VAL A 267 21.87 -3.68 7.93
C VAL A 267 22.24 -2.99 9.24
N ASP A 268 23.14 -2.00 9.16
CA ASP A 268 23.43 -1.09 10.26
C ASP A 268 22.18 -0.27 10.61
N LYS A 269 21.80 -0.27 11.87
CA LYS A 269 20.55 0.35 12.34
C LYS A 269 20.51 1.86 12.15
N LYS A 270 21.64 2.52 12.27
CA LYS A 270 21.76 3.98 12.18
C LYS A 270 21.78 4.47 10.74
N THR A 271 22.49 3.76 9.86
CA THR A 271 22.80 4.20 8.51
C THR A 271 22.00 3.50 7.43
N GLY A 272 21.34 2.37 7.74
CA GLY A 272 20.66 1.54 6.79
C GLY A 272 21.59 0.84 5.77
N VAL A 273 22.90 0.99 5.95
CA VAL A 273 23.89 0.37 5.07
C VAL A 273 23.94 -1.13 5.34
N ARG A 274 23.99 -1.92 4.28
CA ARG A 274 24.10 -3.39 4.37
C ARG A 274 25.37 -3.78 5.10
N LEU A 275 25.25 -4.70 6.05
CA LEU A 275 26.40 -5.26 6.75
C LEU A 275 27.18 -6.18 5.81
N GLU A 276 28.53 -6.13 5.91
CA GLU A 276 29.40 -7.04 5.16
C GLU A 276 30.51 -7.55 6.11
N PRO A 277 30.63 -8.84 6.35
CA PRO A 277 29.71 -9.91 5.89
C PRO A 277 28.38 -9.87 6.64
N HIS A 278 27.31 -10.34 6.00
CA HIS A 278 26.01 -10.52 6.63
C HIS A 278 25.62 -12.00 6.68
N GLN A 279 24.71 -12.34 7.59
CA GLN A 279 24.18 -13.70 7.68
C GLN A 279 23.20 -13.96 6.52
N ALA A 280 23.27 -15.16 5.92
CA ALA A 280 22.48 -15.52 4.74
C ALA A 280 20.96 -15.51 5.01
N HIS A 281 20.51 -15.72 6.26
CA HIS A 281 19.11 -15.64 6.66
C HIS A 281 18.66 -14.24 7.08
N ALA A 282 19.55 -13.26 7.12
CA ALA A 282 19.19 -11.87 7.41
C ALA A 282 18.15 -11.34 6.43
N HIS A 283 17.23 -10.51 6.94
CA HIS A 283 16.12 -9.99 6.15
C HIS A 283 16.56 -9.37 4.80
N ALA A 284 17.55 -8.48 4.82
CA ALA A 284 18.05 -7.86 3.61
C ALA A 284 18.71 -8.84 2.63
N ALA A 285 19.28 -9.96 3.12
CA ALA A 285 19.85 -11.00 2.26
C ALA A 285 18.75 -11.83 1.57
N LYS A 286 17.64 -12.05 2.27
CA LYS A 286 16.53 -12.85 1.78
C LYS A 286 15.65 -12.09 0.78
N ILE A 287 15.18 -10.91 1.14
CA ILE A 287 14.19 -10.20 0.32
C ILE A 287 14.79 -9.23 -0.70
N ASN A 288 16.10 -9.01 -0.67
CA ASN A 288 16.81 -8.13 -1.58
C ASN A 288 18.21 -8.67 -1.90
N PRO A 289 18.31 -9.88 -2.46
CA PRO A 289 19.57 -10.59 -2.61
C PRO A 289 20.56 -9.88 -3.53
N ARG A 290 20.12 -9.24 -4.61
CA ARG A 290 20.94 -8.49 -5.59
C ARG A 290 22.18 -9.28 -6.02
N ARG A 291 21.99 -10.54 -6.38
CA ARG A 291 23.07 -11.43 -6.81
C ARG A 291 23.61 -10.97 -8.17
N PRO A 292 24.90 -10.69 -8.30
CA PRO A 292 25.46 -10.23 -9.56
C PRO A 292 25.36 -11.31 -10.65
N ASN A 293 24.98 -10.91 -11.86
CA ASN A 293 24.84 -11.78 -13.04
C ASN A 293 23.93 -13.00 -12.83
N HIS A 294 23.03 -12.93 -11.85
CA HIS A 294 22.07 -14.00 -11.60
C HIS A 294 20.80 -13.76 -12.40
N ARG A 295 20.39 -14.77 -13.15
CA ARG A 295 19.03 -14.85 -13.69
C ARG A 295 18.40 -16.17 -13.23
N ASP A 296 17.13 -16.12 -12.90
CA ASP A 296 16.40 -17.29 -12.44
C ASP A 296 15.86 -18.14 -13.61
N LEU A 297 15.06 -19.14 -13.30
CA LEU A 297 14.46 -20.04 -14.30
C LEU A 297 13.52 -19.35 -15.29
N PHE A 298 13.13 -18.11 -15.03
CA PHE A 298 12.28 -17.28 -15.90
C PHE A 298 13.11 -16.20 -16.63
N ASP A 299 14.41 -16.33 -16.62
CA ASP A 299 15.34 -15.34 -17.20
C ASP A 299 15.19 -13.94 -16.58
N MET A 300 14.80 -13.87 -15.30
CA MET A 300 14.64 -12.62 -14.55
C MET A 300 15.77 -12.45 -13.54
N ASP A 301 16.29 -11.23 -13.43
CA ASP A 301 17.22 -10.91 -12.37
C ASP A 301 16.49 -10.47 -11.09
N ASP A 302 17.24 -10.42 -9.97
CA ASP A 302 16.66 -10.07 -8.66
C ASP A 302 16.07 -8.67 -8.64
N LEU A 303 16.57 -7.74 -9.47
CA LEU A 303 16.08 -6.35 -9.52
C LEU A 303 14.73 -6.22 -10.26
N GLU A 304 14.44 -7.13 -11.18
CA GLU A 304 13.16 -7.17 -11.91
C GLU A 304 11.99 -7.58 -11.02
N ARG A 305 12.28 -8.20 -9.86
CA ARG A 305 11.28 -8.66 -8.88
C ARG A 305 10.96 -7.63 -7.80
N ARG A 306 11.36 -6.38 -7.99
CA ARG A 306 11.07 -5.31 -7.04
C ARG A 306 9.63 -4.83 -7.16
N PHE A 307 9.12 -4.27 -6.07
CA PHE A 307 7.84 -3.60 -5.96
C PHE A 307 7.99 -2.36 -5.10
N LEU A 308 7.03 -1.46 -5.16
CA LEU A 308 7.00 -0.25 -4.34
C LEU A 308 6.38 -0.58 -2.97
N ARG A 309 7.10 -0.29 -1.89
CA ARG A 309 6.60 -0.43 -0.52
C ARG A 309 6.17 0.92 0.02
N ARG A 310 4.99 0.95 0.64
CA ARG A 310 4.43 2.12 1.31
C ARG A 310 3.90 1.72 2.69
N PRO A 311 4.78 1.32 3.63
CA PRO A 311 4.35 0.82 4.93
C PRO A 311 3.92 1.94 5.86
N TYR A 312 3.01 1.60 6.78
CA TYR A 312 2.61 2.41 7.92
C TYR A 312 2.64 1.54 9.17
N PHE A 313 2.75 2.16 10.34
CA PHE A 313 2.74 1.44 11.60
C PHE A 313 1.34 1.40 12.17
N PHE A 314 1.04 0.36 12.94
CA PHE A 314 -0.14 0.30 13.76
C PHE A 314 0.23 -0.02 15.21
N ASP A 315 -0.62 0.42 16.12
CA ASP A 315 -0.58 0.09 17.55
C ASP A 315 -2.03 -0.05 18.01
N ASP A 316 -2.47 -1.30 18.09
CA ASP A 316 -3.82 -1.66 18.51
C ASP A 316 -3.85 -2.07 20.01
N GLY A 317 -2.77 -1.74 20.74
CA GLY A 317 -2.64 -2.03 22.17
C GLY A 317 -2.21 -3.46 22.45
N LEU A 318 -3.01 -4.18 23.22
CA LEU A 318 -2.75 -5.57 23.62
C LEU A 318 -3.85 -6.48 23.08
N ASP A 319 -3.48 -7.72 22.76
CA ASP A 319 -4.46 -8.76 22.43
C ASP A 319 -5.12 -9.35 23.69
N ALA A 320 -5.97 -10.37 23.49
CA ALA A 320 -6.71 -11.01 24.59
C ALA A 320 -5.79 -11.71 25.61
N ASP A 321 -4.58 -12.06 25.22
CA ASP A 321 -3.59 -12.71 26.06
C ASP A 321 -2.63 -11.72 26.72
N GLY A 322 -2.83 -10.41 26.50
CA GLY A 322 -2.00 -9.33 27.02
C GLY A 322 -0.70 -9.09 26.27
N GLU A 323 -0.55 -9.69 25.09
CA GLU A 323 0.59 -9.50 24.22
C GLU A 323 0.42 -8.30 23.30
N GLU A 324 1.51 -7.64 22.94
CA GLU A 324 1.48 -6.48 22.05
C GLU A 324 0.85 -6.78 20.68
N LEU A 325 -0.12 -5.95 20.29
CA LEU A 325 -0.74 -5.97 18.97
C LEU A 325 -0.25 -4.77 18.17
N ARG A 326 1.00 -4.82 17.75
CA ARG A 326 1.73 -3.76 17.03
C ARG A 326 2.41 -4.29 15.80
N GLY A 327 2.67 -3.40 14.84
CA GLY A 327 3.42 -3.80 13.65
C GLY A 327 3.25 -2.88 12.46
N LEU A 328 3.12 -3.49 11.29
CA LEU A 328 3.11 -2.80 10.02
C LEU A 328 1.85 -3.10 9.21
N HIS A 329 1.21 -2.05 8.70
CA HIS A 329 0.42 -2.13 7.48
C HIS A 329 1.40 -2.09 6.31
N HIS A 330 1.72 -3.25 5.76
CA HIS A 330 2.64 -3.39 4.66
C HIS A 330 1.89 -3.32 3.34
N LEU A 331 1.93 -2.16 2.68
CA LEU A 331 1.35 -1.94 1.36
C LEU A 331 2.46 -2.12 0.32
N SER A 332 2.24 -3.03 -0.61
CA SER A 332 3.18 -3.33 -1.71
C SER A 332 2.47 -3.18 -3.03
N PHE A 333 2.93 -2.24 -3.86
CA PHE A 333 2.37 -1.97 -5.18
C PHE A 333 3.28 -2.56 -6.26
N ALA A 334 2.68 -3.32 -7.19
CA ALA A 334 3.38 -4.04 -8.23
C ALA A 334 2.49 -4.21 -9.47
N ARG A 335 3.09 -4.28 -10.64
CA ARG A 335 2.36 -4.58 -11.87
C ARG A 335 2.00 -6.06 -12.04
N ASN A 336 2.62 -6.95 -11.26
CA ASN A 336 2.33 -8.38 -11.26
C ASN A 336 2.55 -8.99 -9.87
N LEU A 337 1.49 -9.54 -9.27
CA LEU A 337 1.56 -10.14 -7.93
C LEU A 337 2.43 -11.40 -7.90
N GLY A 338 2.30 -12.27 -8.88
CA GLY A 338 3.01 -13.55 -8.90
C GLY A 338 4.51 -13.36 -9.01
N VAL A 339 4.93 -12.49 -9.93
CA VAL A 339 6.34 -12.28 -10.27
C VAL A 339 7.05 -11.42 -9.23
N GLN A 340 6.45 -10.30 -8.85
CA GLN A 340 7.14 -9.29 -8.04
C GLN A 340 6.87 -9.43 -6.55
N TYR A 341 5.75 -10.02 -6.14
CA TYR A 341 5.39 -10.15 -4.73
C TYR A 341 5.45 -11.59 -4.21
N GLU A 342 4.70 -12.51 -4.83
CA GLU A 342 4.65 -13.90 -4.34
C GLU A 342 5.97 -14.64 -4.51
N TRP A 343 6.65 -14.44 -5.63
CA TRP A 343 7.95 -15.08 -5.85
C TRP A 343 8.96 -14.71 -4.76
N PRO A 344 9.24 -13.43 -4.46
CA PRO A 344 10.12 -13.07 -3.34
C PRO A 344 9.67 -13.64 -2.00
N VAL A 345 8.38 -13.66 -1.72
CA VAL A 345 7.87 -14.19 -0.45
C VAL A 345 8.06 -15.70 -0.36
N LEU A 346 7.69 -16.44 -1.41
CA LEU A 346 7.70 -17.91 -1.38
C LEU A 346 9.09 -18.49 -1.68
N MET A 347 9.81 -17.94 -2.65
CA MET A 347 11.06 -18.52 -3.14
C MET A 347 12.30 -17.95 -2.44
N TRP A 348 12.17 -16.79 -1.79
CA TRP A 348 13.27 -16.18 -1.07
C TRP A 348 12.99 -16.12 0.45
N GLN A 349 11.96 -15.42 0.88
CA GLN A 349 11.71 -15.11 2.28
C GLN A 349 11.45 -16.37 3.11
N THR A 350 10.48 -17.19 2.71
CA THR A 350 10.07 -18.39 3.46
C THR A 350 10.86 -19.65 3.08
N ASN A 351 11.57 -19.65 1.95
CA ASN A 351 12.33 -20.80 1.49
C ASN A 351 13.60 -21.03 2.34
N PRO A 352 13.70 -22.14 3.09
CA PRO A 352 14.85 -22.38 3.96
C PRO A 352 16.15 -22.69 3.21
N ASP A 353 16.07 -23.00 1.92
CA ASP A 353 17.21 -23.33 1.07
C ASP A 353 17.68 -22.17 0.18
N PHE A 354 17.20 -20.93 0.46
CA PHE A 354 17.61 -19.73 -0.26
C PHE A 354 18.31 -18.74 0.70
N PRO A 355 19.36 -18.03 0.28
CA PRO A 355 20.08 -18.09 -1.01
C PRO A 355 21.02 -19.30 -1.13
N VAL A 356 21.27 -20.02 -0.07
CA VAL A 356 22.10 -21.24 0.00
C VAL A 356 21.34 -22.29 0.79
N LYS A 357 21.47 -23.56 0.41
CA LYS A 357 20.80 -24.68 1.07
C LYS A 357 21.09 -24.71 2.58
N GLY A 358 20.01 -24.81 3.37
CA GLY A 358 20.08 -24.85 4.83
C GLY A 358 20.23 -23.49 5.51
N THR A 359 20.06 -22.39 4.76
CA THR A 359 20.09 -21.02 5.33
C THR A 359 19.01 -20.81 6.40
N GLY A 360 17.87 -21.46 6.28
CA GLY A 360 16.68 -21.18 7.11
C GLY A 360 15.79 -20.10 6.49
N GLN A 361 14.66 -19.85 7.14
CA GLN A 361 13.75 -18.78 6.78
C GLN A 361 14.36 -17.40 7.13
N ASP A 362 13.75 -16.35 6.59
CA ASP A 362 14.08 -14.97 6.93
C ASP A 362 14.01 -14.76 8.45
N ALA A 363 15.10 -14.27 9.04
CA ALA A 363 15.25 -14.11 10.49
C ALA A 363 14.16 -13.20 11.10
N LEU A 364 13.61 -12.25 10.33
CA LEU A 364 12.53 -11.38 10.77
C LEU A 364 11.20 -12.13 10.95
N TYR A 365 10.98 -13.19 10.21
CA TYR A 365 9.77 -14.04 10.25
C TYR A 365 9.98 -15.35 11.03
N GLY A 366 11.13 -15.51 11.66
CA GLY A 366 11.43 -16.63 12.54
C GLY A 366 10.70 -16.57 13.89
N PRO A 367 10.96 -17.53 14.79
CA PRO A 367 10.33 -17.57 16.12
C PRO A 367 10.48 -16.24 16.87
N GLY A 368 9.38 -15.58 17.17
CA GLY A 368 9.35 -14.29 17.86
C GLY A 368 9.41 -13.05 16.96
N GLY A 369 9.42 -13.24 15.65
CA GLY A 369 9.48 -12.16 14.68
C GLY A 369 8.14 -11.64 14.19
N ALA A 370 8.08 -11.39 12.88
CA ALA A 370 6.90 -10.90 12.18
C ALA A 370 5.95 -12.04 11.79
N ALA A 371 4.65 -11.78 11.83
CA ALA A 371 3.63 -12.68 11.31
C ALA A 371 2.50 -11.90 10.66
N ASN A 372 1.97 -12.37 9.54
CA ASN A 372 0.80 -11.76 8.93
C ASN A 372 -0.47 -12.19 9.69
N ILE A 373 -1.28 -11.22 10.06
CA ILE A 373 -2.54 -11.43 10.79
C ILE A 373 -3.76 -10.93 10.01
N GLY A 374 -3.56 -10.29 8.84
CA GLY A 374 -4.66 -9.75 8.03
C GLY A 374 -4.18 -9.21 6.69
N GLY A 375 -5.13 -8.80 5.86
CA GLY A 375 -4.86 -8.16 4.57
C GLY A 375 -5.49 -8.86 3.37
N GLY A 376 -5.10 -8.49 2.18
CA GLY A 376 -5.65 -9.02 0.92
C GLY A 376 -4.91 -8.53 -0.31
N TYR A 377 -5.23 -9.12 -1.46
CA TYR A 377 -4.82 -8.64 -2.76
C TYR A 377 -5.93 -7.83 -3.40
N TYR A 378 -5.57 -6.71 -3.97
CA TYR A 378 -6.49 -5.81 -4.64
C TYR A 378 -5.89 -5.31 -5.95
N PHE A 379 -6.74 -5.02 -6.91
CA PHE A 379 -6.38 -4.33 -8.13
C PHE A 379 -6.80 -2.87 -8.02
N MET A 380 -5.87 -1.95 -8.15
CA MET A 380 -6.10 -0.50 -8.15
C MET A 380 -6.20 -0.06 -9.62
N PRO A 381 -7.39 0.23 -10.16
CA PRO A 381 -7.51 0.65 -11.55
C PRO A 381 -6.79 1.97 -11.81
N ALA A 382 -6.52 2.27 -13.08
CA ALA A 382 -6.07 3.60 -13.49
C ALA A 382 -7.05 4.68 -13.01
N ALA A 383 -6.59 5.91 -12.89
CA ALA A 383 -7.46 7.02 -12.56
C ALA A 383 -8.58 7.16 -13.62
N ALA A 384 -9.80 7.40 -13.15
CA ALA A 384 -10.89 7.73 -14.04
C ALA A 384 -10.73 9.19 -14.52
N ASN A 385 -11.00 9.47 -15.80
CA ASN A 385 -11.09 10.84 -16.30
C ASN A 385 -12.42 11.50 -15.87
N ASP A 386 -12.63 12.77 -16.22
CA ASP A 386 -13.80 13.55 -15.77
C ASP A 386 -15.14 12.99 -16.23
N ALA A 387 -15.16 12.27 -17.36
CA ALA A 387 -16.38 11.68 -17.90
C ALA A 387 -16.64 10.25 -17.40
N ASP A 388 -15.69 9.67 -16.65
CA ASP A 388 -15.68 8.26 -16.30
C ASP A 388 -15.65 8.06 -14.76
N HIS A 389 -15.82 6.82 -14.39
CA HIS A 389 -15.64 6.34 -13.01
C HIS A 389 -14.76 5.08 -12.98
N LEU A 390 -14.30 4.68 -11.79
CA LEU A 390 -13.38 3.54 -11.63
C LEU A 390 -13.92 2.21 -12.18
N GLY A 391 -15.24 2.08 -12.35
CA GLY A 391 -15.88 0.88 -12.94
C GLY A 391 -16.03 0.92 -14.46
N THR A 392 -15.67 2.00 -15.14
CA THR A 392 -15.88 2.14 -16.60
C THR A 392 -15.16 1.03 -17.36
N GLY A 393 -13.91 0.71 -16.97
CA GLY A 393 -13.13 -0.39 -17.55
C GLY A 393 -13.77 -1.77 -17.37
N LEU A 394 -14.64 -1.96 -16.38
CA LEU A 394 -15.42 -3.17 -16.17
C LEU A 394 -16.64 -3.27 -17.11
N GLY A 395 -16.86 -2.28 -17.98
CA GLY A 395 -18.05 -2.18 -18.81
C GLY A 395 -19.31 -1.81 -18.01
N LEU A 396 -19.14 -1.20 -16.87
CA LEU A 396 -20.21 -0.65 -16.05
C LEU A 396 -20.45 0.79 -16.52
N LYS A 397 -21.54 1.01 -17.24
CA LYS A 397 -21.93 2.33 -17.73
C LYS A 397 -23.09 2.85 -16.91
N ARG A 398 -23.06 4.14 -16.58
CA ARG A 398 -24.21 4.85 -16.03
C ARG A 398 -24.95 5.52 -17.19
N GLU A 399 -26.25 5.31 -17.28
CA GLU A 399 -27.02 5.81 -18.41
C GLU A 399 -27.29 7.32 -18.36
N HIS A 400 -27.15 8.04 -17.26
CA HIS A 400 -27.32 9.53 -17.22
C HIS A 400 -26.77 10.17 -15.92
N GLY A 401 -26.23 11.39 -16.04
CA GLY A 401 -25.85 12.31 -14.96
C GLY A 401 -24.35 12.64 -14.91
N GLY A 402 -24.00 13.94 -14.85
CA GLY A 402 -22.62 14.40 -14.63
C GLY A 402 -22.10 14.12 -13.22
N ILE A 403 -20.77 14.22 -13.02
CA ILE A 403 -20.12 14.00 -11.71
C ILE A 403 -20.64 14.96 -10.63
N ASP A 404 -21.14 16.14 -11.02
CA ASP A 404 -21.62 17.16 -10.09
C ASP A 404 -22.86 16.73 -9.29
N ASP A 405 -23.65 15.76 -9.78
CA ASP A 405 -24.82 15.25 -9.06
C ASP A 405 -24.46 14.35 -7.86
N ALA A 406 -23.25 13.78 -7.83
CA ALA A 406 -22.79 12.92 -6.72
C ALA A 406 -22.30 13.72 -5.50
N VAL A 407 -22.12 15.04 -5.63
CA VAL A 407 -21.46 15.91 -4.65
C VAL A 407 -22.44 16.60 -3.69
N GLN A 408 -23.75 16.49 -3.90
CA GLN A 408 -24.76 17.12 -3.05
C GLN A 408 -25.19 16.27 -1.83
N VAL A 409 -24.44 15.23 -1.46
CA VAL A 409 -24.76 14.38 -0.32
C VAL A 409 -23.77 14.59 0.83
#